data_dbbeb4a3e2e293f0763f4de59aa13b69
#
_entry.id   dbbeb4a3e2e293f0763f4de59aa13b69
#
_cell.length_a   1.000
_cell.length_b   1.000
_cell.length_c   1.000
_cell.angle_alpha   90.00
_cell.angle_beta   90.00
_cell.angle_gamma   90.00
#
_symmetry.space_group_name_H-M   'P 1'
#
loop_
_entity.id
_entity.type
_entity.pdbx_description
1 polymer ?
#
loop_
_entity_poly.entity_id
_entity_poly.type
_entity_poly.pdbx_seq_one_letter_code
_entity_poly.pdbx_strand_id
1 'polypeptide(L)'
;MDISIHKLSKRFAAVNALHGIDLDIASGELIALLGPSGSGKTTLLRAIAGLEPIDDGRIVFGAIDATRLSVQERQVGFVFQHYALFRHMSVLDNVTFGLRMRKRATRPPRAEIRRRGLELLQLVQLDGMADRYPNQLSGGQRQRVALARALAIEPSVLLLDEPFGALDAKVRKELRVWLRQIHDETGYTTIFVTHDQEEALELADRVVVMNAGAIEQVDTPLMIARQPKTPFVAEFIERRAAATAI
;
A
#
# COMPACT_ATOMS: atom_id res chain seq x y z
N MET A 1 10.09 9.66 -2.85
CA MET A 1 11.16 9.28 -1.88
C MET A 1 11.57 7.85 -2.19
N ASP A 2 12.85 7.59 -2.44
CA ASP A 2 13.41 6.25 -2.66
C ASP A 2 13.48 5.46 -1.34
N ILE A 3 13.42 4.14 -1.47
CA ILE A 3 13.47 3.20 -0.33
C ILE A 3 14.49 2.12 -0.66
N SER A 4 15.46 1.92 0.24
CA SER A 4 16.42 0.81 0.14
C SER A 4 16.28 -0.10 1.35
N ILE A 5 16.15 -1.39 1.08
CA ILE A 5 16.00 -2.44 2.08
C ILE A 5 17.18 -3.39 1.92
N HIS A 6 17.93 -3.64 3.01
CA HIS A 6 19.14 -4.45 3.01
C HIS A 6 19.03 -5.58 4.01
N LYS A 7 19.10 -6.83 3.52
CA LYS A 7 19.14 -8.08 4.29
C LYS A 7 18.08 -8.17 5.39
N LEU A 8 16.89 -7.62 5.10
CA LEU A 8 15.81 -7.54 6.09
C LEU A 8 15.27 -8.93 6.41
N SER A 9 15.28 -9.26 7.70
CA SER A 9 14.81 -10.54 8.21
C SER A 9 13.80 -10.35 9.34
N LYS A 10 12.77 -11.23 9.37
CA LYS A 10 11.74 -11.25 10.40
C LYS A 10 11.31 -12.65 10.72
N ARG A 11 11.26 -12.99 12.00
CA ARG A 11 10.77 -14.27 12.51
C ARG A 11 9.62 -14.07 13.49
N PHE A 12 8.60 -14.92 13.40
CA PHE A 12 7.53 -15.03 14.37
C PHE A 12 7.62 -16.42 15.03
N ALA A 13 7.99 -16.49 16.30
CA ALA A 13 8.24 -17.74 17.01
C ALA A 13 9.15 -18.70 16.19
N ALA A 14 8.61 -19.78 15.65
CA ALA A 14 9.35 -20.77 14.85
C ALA A 14 9.31 -20.51 13.35
N VAL A 15 8.54 -19.52 12.87
CA VAL A 15 8.35 -19.25 11.43
C VAL A 15 9.17 -18.04 11.01
N ASN A 16 10.08 -18.23 10.07
CA ASN A 16 10.75 -17.12 9.41
C ASN A 16 9.79 -16.53 8.37
N ALA A 17 9.34 -15.31 8.59
CA ALA A 17 8.42 -14.61 7.69
C ALA A 17 9.13 -13.83 6.59
N LEU A 18 10.37 -13.39 6.83
CA LEU A 18 11.24 -12.71 5.86
C LEU A 18 12.67 -13.22 6.03
N HIS A 19 13.33 -13.47 4.89
CA HIS A 19 14.67 -14.06 4.82
C HIS A 19 15.62 -13.17 4.03
N GLY A 20 16.31 -12.24 4.69
CA GLY A 20 17.37 -11.45 4.08
C GLY A 20 16.91 -10.69 2.82
N ILE A 21 15.79 -10.00 2.87
CA ILE A 21 15.22 -9.25 1.76
C ILE A 21 16.12 -8.08 1.38
N ASP A 22 16.53 -8.04 0.13
CA ASP A 22 17.17 -6.90 -0.51
C ASP A 22 16.23 -6.32 -1.58
N LEU A 23 15.90 -5.03 -1.51
CA LEU A 23 14.98 -4.37 -2.44
C LEU A 23 15.23 -2.87 -2.49
N ASP A 24 15.45 -2.36 -3.69
CA ASP A 24 15.51 -0.92 -3.97
C ASP A 24 14.26 -0.47 -4.73
N ILE A 25 13.64 0.62 -4.28
CA ILE A 25 12.45 1.23 -4.84
C ILE A 25 12.77 2.68 -5.18
N ALA A 26 12.60 3.06 -6.43
CA ALA A 26 12.85 4.42 -6.87
C ALA A 26 11.79 5.40 -6.35
N SER A 27 12.18 6.68 -6.23
CA SER A 27 11.22 7.74 -5.86
C SER A 27 10.13 7.87 -6.93
N GLY A 28 8.86 7.88 -6.50
CA GLY A 28 7.71 7.98 -7.39
C GLY A 28 7.35 6.68 -8.11
N GLU A 29 7.92 5.55 -7.73
CA GLU A 29 7.62 4.25 -8.35
C GLU A 29 6.39 3.60 -7.72
N LEU A 30 5.57 2.94 -8.55
CA LEU A 30 4.44 2.11 -8.11
C LEU A 30 4.83 0.64 -8.16
N ILE A 31 5.04 0.03 -7.00
CA ILE A 31 5.48 -1.36 -6.87
C ILE A 31 4.36 -2.27 -6.36
N ALA A 32 4.20 -3.43 -6.98
CA ALA A 32 3.37 -4.52 -6.49
C ALA A 32 4.20 -5.56 -5.74
N LEU A 33 3.82 -5.91 -4.52
CA LEU A 33 4.28 -7.11 -3.83
C LEU A 33 3.29 -8.24 -4.14
N LEU A 34 3.71 -9.20 -4.97
CA LEU A 34 2.88 -10.29 -5.50
C LEU A 34 3.35 -11.64 -4.96
N GLY A 35 2.44 -12.58 -4.70
CA GLY A 35 2.77 -13.94 -4.28
C GLY A 35 1.63 -14.61 -3.52
N PRO A 36 1.74 -15.91 -3.19
CA PRO A 36 0.72 -16.65 -2.48
C PRO A 36 0.52 -16.15 -1.04
N SER A 37 -0.57 -16.57 -0.42
CA SER A 37 -0.80 -16.31 1.01
C SER A 37 0.34 -16.90 1.85
N GLY A 38 0.80 -16.13 2.86
CA GLY A 38 1.92 -16.53 3.71
C GLY A 38 3.32 -16.30 3.12
N SER A 39 3.46 -15.69 1.92
CA SER A 39 4.79 -15.42 1.33
C SER A 39 5.55 -14.24 1.97
N GLY A 40 5.00 -13.56 2.98
CA GLY A 40 5.69 -12.48 3.69
C GLY A 40 5.34 -11.06 3.24
N LYS A 41 4.52 -10.85 2.21
CA LYS A 41 4.18 -9.53 1.63
C LYS A 41 3.67 -8.50 2.66
N THR A 42 2.62 -8.86 3.40
CA THR A 42 2.06 -7.98 4.45
C THR A 42 3.07 -7.72 5.57
N THR A 43 3.92 -8.71 5.91
CA THR A 43 5.00 -8.54 6.90
C THR A 43 6.03 -7.53 6.39
N LEU A 44 6.45 -7.64 5.12
CA LEU A 44 7.37 -6.68 4.50
C LEU A 44 6.76 -5.28 4.46
N LEU A 45 5.50 -5.15 4.02
CA LEU A 45 4.80 -3.87 3.97
C LEU A 45 4.71 -3.22 5.37
N ARG A 46 4.38 -4.00 6.40
CA ARG A 46 4.31 -3.53 7.79
C ARG A 46 5.68 -3.19 8.37
N ALA A 47 6.72 -3.92 8.01
CA ALA A 47 8.09 -3.58 8.39
C ALA A 47 8.53 -2.24 7.78
N ILE A 48 8.24 -2.00 6.49
CA ILE A 48 8.47 -0.70 5.84
C ILE A 48 7.71 0.43 6.56
N ALA A 49 6.46 0.17 6.97
CA ALA A 49 5.65 1.15 7.72
C ALA A 49 6.15 1.42 9.15
N GLY A 50 6.99 0.55 9.72
CA GLY A 50 7.35 0.58 11.15
C GLY A 50 6.26 0.04 12.08
N LEU A 51 5.25 -0.64 11.51
CA LEU A 51 4.19 -1.33 12.26
C LEU A 51 4.63 -2.70 12.78
N GLU A 52 5.68 -3.28 12.17
CA GLU A 52 6.28 -4.53 12.58
C GLU A 52 7.78 -4.33 12.76
N PRO A 53 8.35 -4.61 13.96
CA PRO A 53 9.79 -4.53 14.17
C PRO A 53 10.50 -5.64 13.41
N ILE A 54 11.64 -5.32 12.83
CA ILE A 54 12.50 -6.30 12.15
C ILE A 54 13.51 -6.90 13.14
N ASP A 55 14.01 -8.10 12.83
CA ASP A 55 14.98 -8.78 13.68
C ASP A 55 16.42 -8.52 13.20
N ASP A 56 16.63 -8.37 11.88
CA ASP A 56 17.93 -8.04 11.27
C ASP A 56 17.73 -7.25 9.98
N GLY A 57 18.80 -6.57 9.52
CA GLY A 57 18.81 -5.77 8.31
C GLY A 57 18.55 -4.29 8.54
N ARG A 58 18.29 -3.57 7.44
CA ARG A 58 18.10 -2.12 7.46
C ARG A 58 17.04 -1.67 6.46
N ILE A 59 16.31 -0.61 6.81
CA ILE A 59 15.37 0.12 5.94
C ILE A 59 15.82 1.56 5.89
N VAL A 60 16.05 2.09 4.69
CA VAL A 60 16.51 3.46 4.45
C VAL A 60 15.50 4.20 3.58
N PHE A 61 15.13 5.41 3.95
CA PHE A 61 14.28 6.33 3.20
C PHE A 61 15.13 7.53 2.76
N GLY A 62 15.48 7.58 1.46
CA GLY A 62 16.45 8.55 0.96
C GLY A 62 17.79 8.42 1.69
N ALA A 63 18.17 9.46 2.46
CA ALA A 63 19.38 9.44 3.28
C ALA A 63 19.15 9.05 4.76
N ILE A 64 17.90 8.72 5.13
CA ILE A 64 17.50 8.51 6.53
C ILE A 64 17.39 7.01 6.84
N ASP A 65 18.17 6.53 7.81
CA ASP A 65 17.98 5.19 8.35
C ASP A 65 16.66 5.15 9.15
N ALA A 66 15.64 4.54 8.55
CA ALA A 66 14.31 4.42 9.10
C ALA A 66 14.12 3.18 9.97
N THR A 67 15.13 2.33 10.12
CA THR A 67 15.06 1.02 10.78
C THR A 67 14.42 1.10 12.17
N ARG A 68 14.79 2.12 12.95
CA ARG A 68 14.33 2.31 14.33
C ARG A 68 13.35 3.48 14.50
N LEU A 69 12.98 4.14 13.41
CA LEU A 69 12.00 5.22 13.47
C LEU A 69 10.61 4.67 13.79
N SER A 70 9.87 5.40 14.62
CA SER A 70 8.46 5.13 14.87
C SER A 70 7.61 5.36 13.61
N VAL A 71 6.39 4.82 13.58
CA VAL A 71 5.44 5.00 12.48
C VAL A 71 5.22 6.49 12.15
N GLN A 72 5.13 7.33 13.19
CA GLN A 72 4.91 8.78 13.01
C GLN A 72 6.12 9.47 12.36
N GLU A 73 7.34 9.04 12.71
CA GLU A 73 8.58 9.62 12.17
C GLU A 73 8.84 9.20 10.73
N ARG A 74 8.35 8.02 10.30
CA ARG A 74 8.48 7.54 8.92
C ARG A 74 7.62 8.30 7.91
N GLN A 75 6.61 9.03 8.37
CA GLN A 75 5.69 9.83 7.52
C GLN A 75 5.11 9.02 6.35
N VAL A 76 4.70 7.79 6.62
CA VAL A 76 4.07 6.90 5.63
C VAL A 76 2.56 6.93 5.75
N GLY A 77 1.86 6.93 4.61
CA GLY A 77 0.43 6.69 4.55
C GLY A 77 0.15 5.20 4.46
N PHE A 78 -0.67 4.65 5.35
CA PHE A 78 -0.98 3.23 5.36
C PHE A 78 -2.48 2.97 5.21
N VAL A 79 -2.85 2.11 4.24
CA VAL A 79 -4.21 1.62 4.04
C VAL A 79 -4.24 0.14 4.40
N PHE A 80 -5.02 -0.21 5.42
CA PHE A 80 -5.19 -1.59 5.89
C PHE A 80 -6.18 -2.36 5.03
N GLN A 81 -6.02 -3.67 4.92
CA GLN A 81 -6.87 -4.61 4.16
C GLN A 81 -8.37 -4.45 4.47
N HIS A 82 -8.74 -4.17 5.72
CA HIS A 82 -10.14 -3.94 6.14
C HIS A 82 -10.45 -2.45 6.34
N TYR A 83 -9.70 -1.56 5.68
CA TYR A 83 -9.83 -0.09 5.69
C TYR A 83 -9.63 0.57 7.05
N ALA A 84 -9.88 -0.12 8.17
CA ALA A 84 -9.72 0.34 9.55
C ALA A 84 -10.32 1.74 9.80
N LEU A 85 -11.52 2.02 9.25
CA LEU A 85 -12.22 3.29 9.46
C LEU A 85 -12.82 3.33 10.88
N PHE A 86 -12.77 4.51 11.49
CA PHE A 86 -13.40 4.80 12.77
C PHE A 86 -14.92 4.88 12.57
N ARG A 87 -15.65 3.85 13.01
CA ARG A 87 -17.11 3.69 12.75
C ARG A 87 -17.96 4.79 13.38
N HIS A 88 -17.49 5.39 14.46
CA HIS A 88 -18.16 6.46 15.22
C HIS A 88 -17.85 7.87 14.70
N MET A 89 -17.01 7.99 13.70
CA MET A 89 -16.60 9.25 13.07
C MET A 89 -17.24 9.39 11.70
N SER A 90 -17.55 10.63 11.30
CA SER A 90 -17.95 10.94 9.94
C SER A 90 -16.85 10.64 8.93
N VAL A 91 -17.18 10.63 7.65
CA VAL A 91 -16.22 10.50 6.54
C VAL A 91 -15.16 11.60 6.62
N LEU A 92 -15.57 12.85 6.79
CA LEU A 92 -14.64 13.97 6.92
C LEU A 92 -13.76 13.85 8.17
N ASP A 93 -14.32 13.41 9.29
CA ASP A 93 -13.53 13.19 10.52
C ASP A 93 -12.52 12.06 10.35
N ASN A 94 -12.87 10.98 9.66
CA ASN A 94 -11.95 9.91 9.31
C ASN A 94 -10.77 10.43 8.46
N VAL A 95 -11.07 11.17 7.38
CA VAL A 95 -10.04 11.73 6.49
C VAL A 95 -9.12 12.68 7.24
N THR A 96 -9.67 13.56 8.05
CA THR A 96 -8.90 14.60 8.73
C THR A 96 -8.28 14.16 10.06
N PHE A 97 -8.48 12.92 10.48
CA PHE A 97 -8.03 12.41 11.77
C PHE A 97 -6.54 12.64 12.02
N GLY A 98 -5.69 12.26 11.06
CA GLY A 98 -4.24 12.41 11.18
C GLY A 98 -3.80 13.86 11.37
N LEU A 99 -4.41 14.81 10.63
CA LEU A 99 -4.13 16.26 10.79
C LEU A 99 -4.53 16.77 12.17
N ARG A 100 -5.65 16.29 12.72
CA ARG A 100 -6.14 16.67 14.05
C ARG A 100 -5.27 16.15 15.19
N MET A 101 -4.58 15.01 14.95
CA MET A 101 -3.68 14.38 15.94
C MET A 101 -2.26 14.97 15.93
N ARG A 102 -1.91 15.83 14.99
CA ARG A 102 -0.61 16.55 15.00
C ARG A 102 -0.41 17.31 16.30
N LYS A 103 0.84 17.44 16.75
CA LYS A 103 1.20 18.25 17.92
C LYS A 103 0.67 19.68 17.73
N ARG A 104 0.26 20.36 18.84
CA ARG A 104 -0.36 21.70 18.79
C ARG A 104 0.46 22.71 17.97
N ALA A 105 1.78 22.63 18.03
CA ALA A 105 2.69 23.52 17.31
C ALA A 105 2.67 23.36 15.78
N THR A 106 2.31 22.16 15.28
CA THR A 106 2.31 21.82 13.83
C THR A 106 0.92 21.54 13.29
N ARG A 107 -0.11 21.60 14.15
CA ARG A 107 -1.51 21.34 13.75
C ARG A 107 -2.07 22.55 13.01
N PRO A 108 -2.59 22.36 11.77
CA PRO A 108 -3.28 23.43 11.06
C PRO A 108 -4.53 23.92 11.81
N PRO A 109 -4.99 25.16 11.57
CA PRO A 109 -6.27 25.66 12.08
C PRO A 109 -7.45 24.78 11.64
N ARG A 110 -8.54 24.75 12.44
CA ARG A 110 -9.72 23.92 12.15
C ARG A 110 -10.31 24.17 10.75
N ALA A 111 -10.38 25.42 10.32
CA ALA A 111 -10.89 25.79 9.00
C ALA A 111 -10.04 25.17 7.88
N GLU A 112 -8.71 25.21 8.02
CA GLU A 112 -7.76 24.62 7.08
C GLU A 112 -7.85 23.09 7.05
N ILE A 113 -7.96 22.44 8.21
CA ILE A 113 -8.18 20.98 8.28
C ILE A 113 -9.46 20.58 7.52
N ARG A 114 -10.56 21.34 7.71
CA ARG A 114 -11.81 21.08 7.00
C ARG A 114 -11.65 21.27 5.49
N ARG A 115 -11.04 22.36 5.06
CA ARG A 115 -10.78 22.64 3.64
C ARG A 115 -10.00 21.52 2.97
N ARG A 116 -8.85 21.14 3.53
CA ARG A 116 -8.03 20.01 3.03
C ARG A 116 -8.79 18.69 3.00
N GLY A 117 -9.60 18.42 4.03
CA GLY A 117 -10.43 17.22 4.06
C GLY A 117 -11.46 17.18 2.94
N LEU A 118 -12.10 18.31 2.61
CA LEU A 118 -13.05 18.38 1.51
C LEU A 118 -12.37 18.26 0.14
N GLU A 119 -11.20 18.87 -0.04
CA GLU A 119 -10.38 18.72 -1.26
C GLU A 119 -9.96 17.27 -1.48
N LEU A 120 -9.55 16.56 -0.42
CA LEU A 120 -9.23 15.15 -0.51
C LEU A 120 -10.46 14.29 -0.83
N LEU A 121 -11.64 14.62 -0.29
CA LEU A 121 -12.88 13.94 -0.65
C LEU A 121 -13.23 14.16 -2.12
N GLN A 122 -13.01 15.35 -2.65
CA GLN A 122 -13.16 15.62 -4.08
C GLN A 122 -12.17 14.81 -4.92
N LEU A 123 -10.89 14.80 -4.53
CA LEU A 123 -9.83 14.02 -5.20
C LEU A 123 -10.21 12.53 -5.29
N VAL A 124 -10.79 11.96 -4.23
CA VAL A 124 -11.23 10.57 -4.21
C VAL A 124 -12.67 10.34 -4.71
N GLN A 125 -13.28 11.36 -5.36
CA GLN A 125 -14.64 11.29 -5.94
C GLN A 125 -15.72 10.92 -4.92
N LEU A 126 -15.67 11.52 -3.74
CA LEU A 126 -16.65 11.35 -2.66
C LEU A 126 -17.27 12.69 -2.26
N ASP A 127 -17.51 13.57 -3.25
CA ASP A 127 -18.18 14.85 -3.05
C ASP A 127 -19.55 14.64 -2.38
N GLY A 128 -19.90 15.53 -1.45
CA GLY A 128 -21.17 15.49 -0.73
C GLY A 128 -21.31 14.38 0.30
N MET A 129 -20.24 13.56 0.55
CA MET A 129 -20.29 12.46 1.52
C MET A 129 -19.63 12.78 2.86
N ALA A 130 -19.21 14.03 3.08
CA ALA A 130 -18.44 14.46 4.26
C ALA A 130 -19.09 14.08 5.61
N ASP A 131 -20.42 14.22 5.70
CA ASP A 131 -21.18 13.99 6.93
C ASP A 131 -21.73 12.55 7.08
N ARG A 132 -21.50 11.68 6.08
CA ARG A 132 -21.85 10.25 6.17
C ARG A 132 -20.92 9.52 7.13
N TYR A 133 -21.38 8.33 7.56
CA TYR A 133 -20.64 7.40 8.41
C TYR A 133 -20.22 6.16 7.62
N PRO A 134 -19.16 5.43 8.04
CA PRO A 134 -18.65 4.26 7.32
C PRO A 134 -19.69 3.16 7.03
N ASN A 135 -20.70 2.99 7.88
CA ASN A 135 -21.78 2.03 7.68
C ASN A 135 -22.77 2.42 6.57
N GLN A 136 -22.76 3.68 6.11
CA GLN A 136 -23.57 4.21 5.03
C GLN A 136 -22.86 4.16 3.66
N LEU A 137 -21.66 3.59 3.60
CA LEU A 137 -20.80 3.56 2.41
C LEU A 137 -20.71 2.15 1.81
N SER A 138 -20.57 2.07 0.48
CA SER A 138 -20.17 0.84 -0.19
C SER A 138 -18.71 0.43 0.15
N GLY A 139 -18.31 -0.80 -0.20
CA GLY A 139 -16.93 -1.26 -0.01
C GLY A 139 -15.90 -0.34 -0.68
N GLY A 140 -16.13 -0.01 -1.96
CA GLY A 140 -15.25 0.90 -2.71
C GLY A 140 -15.22 2.31 -2.14
N GLN A 141 -16.35 2.84 -1.66
CA GLN A 141 -16.38 4.15 -1.00
C GLN A 141 -15.58 4.14 0.31
N ARG A 142 -15.71 3.09 1.14
CA ARG A 142 -14.88 2.94 2.36
C ARG A 142 -13.40 2.90 2.04
N GLN A 143 -13.01 2.22 0.97
CA GLN A 143 -11.62 2.17 0.53
C GLN A 143 -11.10 3.56 0.13
N ARG A 144 -11.87 4.31 -0.66
CA ARG A 144 -11.52 5.68 -1.07
C ARG A 144 -11.38 6.61 0.14
N VAL A 145 -12.22 6.47 1.17
CA VAL A 145 -12.09 7.20 2.44
C VAL A 145 -10.78 6.82 3.16
N ALA A 146 -10.43 5.53 3.19
CA ALA A 146 -9.19 5.07 3.82
C ALA A 146 -7.96 5.62 3.09
N LEU A 147 -7.99 5.68 1.75
CA LEU A 147 -6.92 6.29 0.97
C LEU A 147 -6.84 7.80 1.19
N ALA A 148 -7.97 8.53 1.15
CA ALA A 148 -8.01 9.97 1.46
C ALA A 148 -7.43 10.27 2.85
N ARG A 149 -7.72 9.41 3.86
CA ARG A 149 -7.13 9.50 5.19
C ARG A 149 -5.62 9.31 5.18
N ALA A 150 -5.12 8.36 4.40
CA ALA A 150 -3.68 8.12 4.26
C ALA A 150 -2.97 9.28 3.54
N LEU A 151 -3.61 9.90 2.56
CA LEU A 151 -3.09 11.06 1.82
C LEU A 151 -3.14 12.35 2.66
N ALA A 152 -4.07 12.48 3.60
CA ALA A 152 -4.28 13.70 4.38
C ALA A 152 -3.05 14.14 5.20
N ILE A 153 -2.19 13.21 5.56
CA ILE A 153 -0.96 13.50 6.30
C ILE A 153 0.19 13.94 5.40
N GLU A 154 -0.02 14.01 4.07
CA GLU A 154 1.00 14.32 3.06
C GLU A 154 2.20 13.37 3.18
N PRO A 155 1.97 12.05 2.95
CA PRO A 155 3.00 11.04 3.19
C PRO A 155 4.13 11.12 2.16
N SER A 156 5.32 10.67 2.53
CA SER A 156 6.42 10.48 1.58
C SER A 156 6.27 9.19 0.77
N VAL A 157 5.62 8.20 1.37
CA VAL A 157 5.40 6.86 0.81
C VAL A 157 3.98 6.41 1.13
N LEU A 158 3.31 5.78 0.16
CA LEU A 158 1.98 5.22 0.31
C LEU A 158 2.05 3.68 0.31
N LEU A 159 1.51 3.06 1.35
CA LEU A 159 1.54 1.61 1.59
C LEU A 159 0.11 1.06 1.65
N LEU A 160 -0.22 0.11 0.77
CA LEU A 160 -1.57 -0.42 0.60
C LEU A 160 -1.58 -1.93 0.80
N ASP A 161 -2.24 -2.41 1.87
CA ASP A 161 -2.35 -3.84 2.18
C ASP A 161 -3.63 -4.42 1.57
N GLU A 162 -3.52 -5.17 0.48
CA GLU A 162 -4.61 -5.77 -0.31
C GLU A 162 -5.77 -4.79 -0.62
N PRO A 163 -5.48 -3.67 -1.31
CA PRO A 163 -6.46 -2.59 -1.46
C PRO A 163 -7.71 -2.99 -2.25
N PHE A 164 -7.71 -4.11 -2.99
CA PHE A 164 -8.81 -4.52 -3.87
C PHE A 164 -9.53 -5.80 -3.40
N GLY A 165 -9.08 -6.43 -2.30
CA GLY A 165 -9.45 -7.80 -1.92
C GLY A 165 -10.94 -8.05 -1.63
N ALA A 166 -11.68 -7.08 -1.10
CA ALA A 166 -13.06 -7.26 -0.63
C ALA A 166 -14.11 -6.64 -1.58
N LEU A 167 -13.79 -6.47 -2.87
CA LEU A 167 -14.62 -5.75 -3.83
C LEU A 167 -15.11 -6.66 -4.97
N ASP A 168 -16.29 -6.35 -5.52
CA ASP A 168 -16.76 -6.98 -6.76
C ASP A 168 -15.87 -6.60 -7.95
N ALA A 169 -15.91 -7.40 -9.03
CA ALA A 169 -15.03 -7.26 -10.19
C ALA A 169 -15.12 -5.88 -10.86
N LYS A 170 -16.33 -5.31 -10.95
CA LYS A 170 -16.53 -4.00 -11.60
C LYS A 170 -15.88 -2.88 -10.76
N VAL A 171 -16.20 -2.84 -9.47
CA VAL A 171 -15.63 -1.84 -8.54
C VAL A 171 -14.12 -1.98 -8.44
N ARG A 172 -13.59 -3.21 -8.45
CA ARG A 172 -12.15 -3.49 -8.44
C ARG A 172 -11.46 -2.87 -9.65
N LYS A 173 -12.01 -3.08 -10.86
CA LYS A 173 -11.47 -2.50 -12.10
C LYS A 173 -11.48 -0.97 -12.07
N GLU A 174 -12.59 -0.37 -11.67
CA GLU A 174 -12.71 1.09 -11.54
C GLU A 174 -11.67 1.66 -10.55
N LEU A 175 -11.46 0.98 -9.43
CA LEU A 175 -10.49 1.41 -8.42
C LEU A 175 -9.03 1.24 -8.84
N ARG A 176 -8.70 0.21 -9.66
CA ARG A 176 -7.35 0.08 -10.23
C ARG A 176 -7.00 1.27 -11.12
N VAL A 177 -7.90 1.58 -12.07
CA VAL A 177 -7.73 2.74 -12.96
C VAL A 177 -7.58 4.03 -12.16
N TRP A 178 -8.46 4.22 -11.17
CA TRP A 178 -8.45 5.38 -10.32
C TRP A 178 -7.18 5.47 -9.45
N LEU A 179 -6.69 4.35 -8.86
CA LEU A 179 -5.45 4.36 -8.08
C LEU A 179 -4.24 4.74 -8.94
N ARG A 180 -4.19 4.26 -10.20
CA ARG A 180 -3.15 4.67 -11.15
C ARG A 180 -3.19 6.17 -11.41
N GLN A 181 -4.38 6.74 -11.64
CA GLN A 181 -4.53 8.20 -11.83
C GLN A 181 -4.03 8.99 -10.61
N ILE A 182 -4.45 8.61 -9.39
CA ILE A 182 -3.97 9.26 -8.16
C ILE A 182 -2.45 9.15 -8.01
N HIS A 183 -1.88 8.00 -8.34
CA HIS A 183 -0.43 7.82 -8.31
C HIS A 183 0.26 8.77 -9.31
N ASP A 184 -0.21 8.85 -10.55
CA ASP A 184 0.35 9.71 -11.60
C ASP A 184 0.20 11.21 -11.24
N GLU A 185 -0.90 11.60 -10.60
CA GLU A 185 -1.15 12.98 -10.16
C GLU A 185 -0.30 13.38 -8.95
N THR A 186 -0.07 12.46 -8.02
CA THR A 186 0.61 12.78 -6.75
C THR A 186 2.10 12.51 -6.77
N GLY A 187 2.57 11.57 -7.60
CA GLY A 187 3.97 11.15 -7.68
C GLY A 187 4.52 10.50 -6.41
N TYR A 188 3.65 10.02 -5.52
CA TYR A 188 4.10 9.32 -4.32
C TYR A 188 4.72 7.97 -4.65
N THR A 189 5.82 7.62 -3.99
CA THR A 189 6.31 6.23 -3.99
C THR A 189 5.23 5.34 -3.37
N THR A 190 4.72 4.38 -4.14
CA THR A 190 3.57 3.58 -3.72
C THR A 190 3.91 2.10 -3.74
N ILE A 191 3.61 1.39 -2.66
CA ILE A 191 3.77 -0.05 -2.55
C ILE A 191 2.41 -0.66 -2.22
N PHE A 192 1.95 -1.61 -3.03
CA PHE A 192 0.73 -2.34 -2.71
C PHE A 192 0.95 -3.85 -2.69
N VAL A 193 0.25 -4.50 -1.76
CA VAL A 193 0.21 -5.96 -1.65
C VAL A 193 -0.98 -6.49 -2.42
N THR A 194 -0.75 -7.54 -3.20
CA THR A 194 -1.83 -8.29 -3.84
C THR A 194 -1.46 -9.77 -3.98
N HIS A 195 -2.46 -10.64 -4.06
CA HIS A 195 -2.33 -12.01 -4.51
C HIS A 195 -2.89 -12.19 -5.93
N ASP A 196 -3.46 -11.14 -6.52
CA ASP A 196 -4.01 -11.13 -7.88
C ASP A 196 -2.95 -10.62 -8.88
N GLN A 197 -2.61 -11.49 -9.84
CA GLN A 197 -1.61 -11.20 -10.86
C GLN A 197 -2.05 -10.09 -11.82
N GLU A 198 -3.35 -10.03 -12.17
CA GLU A 198 -3.89 -8.99 -13.05
C GLU A 198 -3.71 -7.60 -12.43
N GLU A 199 -3.99 -7.48 -11.13
CA GLU A 199 -3.76 -6.24 -10.40
C GLU A 199 -2.29 -5.82 -10.45
N ALA A 200 -1.37 -6.75 -10.19
CA ALA A 200 0.07 -6.46 -10.22
C ALA A 200 0.57 -6.11 -11.61
N LEU A 201 0.17 -6.89 -12.63
CA LEU A 201 0.67 -6.72 -14.00
C LEU A 201 0.08 -5.52 -14.73
N GLU A 202 -1.16 -5.10 -14.41
CA GLU A 202 -1.79 -3.95 -15.04
C GLU A 202 -1.41 -2.62 -14.39
N LEU A 203 -1.15 -2.62 -13.07
CA LEU A 203 -1.05 -1.38 -12.30
C LEU A 203 0.39 -0.96 -12.04
N ALA A 204 1.29 -1.91 -11.75
CA ALA A 204 2.61 -1.62 -11.24
C ALA A 204 3.63 -1.24 -12.32
N ASP A 205 4.57 -0.37 -11.98
CA ASP A 205 5.76 -0.11 -12.80
C ASP A 205 6.74 -1.30 -12.68
N ARG A 206 6.88 -1.89 -11.47
CA ARG A 206 7.62 -3.13 -11.21
C ARG A 206 6.86 -4.04 -10.26
N VAL A 207 7.06 -5.33 -10.44
CA VAL A 207 6.48 -6.39 -9.62
C VAL A 207 7.57 -7.12 -8.86
N VAL A 208 7.40 -7.26 -7.56
CA VAL A 208 8.23 -8.07 -6.66
C VAL A 208 7.47 -9.36 -6.38
N VAL A 209 7.91 -10.46 -6.99
CA VAL A 209 7.32 -11.78 -6.73
C VAL A 209 7.97 -12.38 -5.49
N MET A 210 7.16 -12.68 -4.48
CA MET A 210 7.61 -13.23 -3.20
C MET A 210 7.10 -14.65 -2.98
N ASN A 211 7.95 -15.50 -2.41
CA ASN A 211 7.62 -16.85 -2.03
C ASN A 211 8.34 -17.22 -0.73
N ALA A 212 7.65 -17.86 0.22
CA ALA A 212 8.22 -18.37 1.47
C ALA A 212 9.18 -17.40 2.18
N GLY A 213 8.86 -16.11 2.22
CA GLY A 213 9.65 -15.07 2.89
C GLY A 213 10.85 -14.54 2.10
N ALA A 214 11.04 -14.95 0.85
CA ALA A 214 12.11 -14.49 -0.03
C ALA A 214 11.56 -13.81 -1.28
N ILE A 215 12.39 -12.98 -1.93
CA ILE A 215 12.12 -12.43 -3.27
C ILE A 215 12.62 -13.41 -4.31
N GLU A 216 11.73 -13.87 -5.20
CA GLU A 216 12.02 -14.74 -6.33
C GLU A 216 12.46 -13.95 -7.57
N GLN A 217 11.77 -12.84 -7.84
CA GLN A 217 12.06 -11.97 -8.97
C GLN A 217 11.55 -10.55 -8.71
N VAL A 218 12.32 -9.56 -9.17
CA VAL A 218 11.90 -8.16 -9.27
C VAL A 218 12.10 -7.72 -10.71
N ASP A 219 11.02 -7.30 -11.37
CA ASP A 219 11.11 -6.88 -12.76
C ASP A 219 9.85 -6.09 -13.19
N THR A 220 9.86 -5.56 -14.44
CA THR A 220 8.65 -4.98 -15.02
C THR A 220 7.59 -6.05 -15.25
N PRO A 221 6.28 -5.70 -15.30
CA PRO A 221 5.20 -6.63 -15.61
C PRO A 221 5.46 -7.49 -16.85
N LEU A 222 5.98 -6.86 -17.91
CA LEU A 222 6.30 -7.55 -19.17
C LEU A 222 7.38 -8.61 -18.98
N MET A 223 8.44 -8.33 -18.23
CA MET A 223 9.54 -9.25 -18.00
C MET A 223 9.13 -10.39 -17.06
N ILE A 224 8.32 -10.12 -16.04
CA ILE A 224 7.73 -11.17 -15.19
C ILE A 224 6.94 -12.18 -16.03
N ALA A 225 6.14 -11.69 -17.00
CA ALA A 225 5.32 -12.55 -17.85
C ALA A 225 6.13 -13.31 -18.93
N ARG A 226 7.16 -12.68 -19.53
CA ARG A 226 7.89 -13.25 -20.66
C ARG A 226 9.17 -13.99 -20.30
N GLN A 227 9.80 -13.63 -19.19
CA GLN A 227 11.10 -14.17 -18.76
C GLN A 227 11.11 -14.48 -17.25
N PRO A 228 10.29 -15.45 -16.80
CA PRO A 228 10.31 -15.88 -15.41
C PRO A 228 11.69 -16.46 -15.06
N LYS A 229 12.30 -15.96 -13.96
CA LYS A 229 13.66 -16.32 -13.54
C LYS A 229 13.73 -17.63 -12.77
N THR A 230 12.62 -18.05 -12.15
CA THR A 230 12.56 -19.30 -11.38
C THR A 230 11.38 -20.16 -11.84
N PRO A 231 11.45 -21.49 -11.66
CA PRO A 231 10.32 -22.39 -11.94
C PRO A 231 9.07 -21.97 -11.17
N PHE A 232 9.23 -21.47 -9.94
CA PHE A 232 8.11 -20.96 -9.15
C PHE A 232 7.40 -19.79 -9.85
N VAL A 233 8.14 -18.80 -10.34
CA VAL A 233 7.55 -17.62 -11.02
C VAL A 233 6.84 -18.08 -12.30
N ALA A 234 7.44 -18.96 -13.09
CA ALA A 234 6.83 -19.51 -14.29
C ALA A 234 5.48 -20.19 -13.98
N GLU A 235 5.48 -21.15 -13.06
CA GLU A 235 4.27 -21.88 -12.66
C GLU A 235 3.22 -20.95 -12.03
N PHE A 236 3.66 -19.99 -11.21
CA PHE A 236 2.77 -19.05 -10.53
C PHE A 236 2.03 -18.16 -11.54
N ILE A 237 2.71 -17.69 -12.61
CA ILE A 237 2.09 -16.86 -13.66
C ILE A 237 1.25 -17.70 -14.63
N GLU A 238 1.69 -18.91 -15.02
CA GLU A 238 0.97 -19.77 -15.97
C GLU A 238 -0.33 -20.34 -15.42
N ARG A 239 -0.41 -20.70 -14.13
CA ARG A 239 -1.63 -21.25 -13.51
C ARG A 239 -2.87 -20.41 -13.75
N ARG A 240 -2.74 -19.12 -13.97
CA ARG A 240 -3.88 -18.22 -14.23
C ARG A 240 -4.24 -18.14 -15.71
N ALA A 241 -3.27 -18.21 -16.62
CA ALA A 241 -3.57 -18.26 -18.05
C ALA A 241 -4.51 -19.42 -18.38
N ALA A 242 -4.34 -20.56 -17.70
CA ALA A 242 -5.20 -21.72 -17.80
C ALA A 242 -6.59 -21.53 -17.16
N ALA A 243 -6.69 -20.75 -16.07
CA ALA A 243 -7.97 -20.51 -15.36
C ALA A 243 -8.86 -19.44 -16.03
N THR A 244 -8.28 -18.59 -16.89
CA THR A 244 -9.03 -17.53 -17.61
C THR A 244 -9.50 -18.02 -19.00
N ALA A 245 -9.07 -19.20 -19.44
CA ALA A 245 -9.41 -19.81 -20.73
C ALA A 245 -10.63 -20.77 -20.67
N ILE A 246 -11.33 -20.85 -19.53
CA ILE A 246 -12.58 -21.60 -19.31
C ILE A 246 -13.71 -20.60 -19.04
#